data_1197596ce4de3f1c18ec912151625c21
#
_entry.id   1197596ce4de3f1c18ec912151625c21
#
_cell.length_a   1.000
_cell.length_b   1.000
_cell.length_c   1.000
_cell.angle_alpha   90.00
_cell.angle_beta   90.00
_cell.angle_gamma   90.00
#
_symmetry.space_group_name_H-M   'P 1'
#
loop_
_entity.id
_entity.type
_entity.pdbx_description
1 polymer ?
#
loop_
_entity_poly.entity_id
_entity_poly.type
_entity_poly.pdbx_seq_one_letter_code
_entity_poly.pdbx_strand_id
1 'polypeptide(L)'
;MIRRLIVGVAIGATLLLGGCGGGGGNGNSLNGNPRALIAVPNVKAGTNFSFDLGEVDSVKGRYYFTDRNNKSVDVIDIKTNTFLKQIMGGFAGCDTGPTCVGATNDKSGPDGLNVIPGTTFIYVGDVNSVKIIDTQTDTVVNTIAIGGASGLRADEGCYDPDHKIFMISSPGEAPPFATFIDTTTQKIIATLLFTDPGTGPLGHASGGLEACVYDHGTASFLVNNDGSTANPHGEVDVIPVAAILVGTPATPVILTLPAVAPGNGFKEFPLGNCDPTGIDLGPGTDFVVACRQNTGQLTTQILNRTNGAVLATINFGGTDAVVYDPSLNRYYLGASRWTATGLSAGPAGCTGASPCTPVLGIIDAVTRTLIATPGTGNNAHSVTVDAATHQVYMPYSSAAAPAGCSTCINVPDGGVLVFAQ
;
A
#
# COMPACT_ATOMS: atom_id res chain seq x y z
N MET A 1 -29.01 31.24 -50.58
CA MET A 1 -27.71 30.99 -49.88
C MET A 1 -27.88 29.83 -48.91
N ILE A 2 -27.46 28.67 -49.34
CA ILE A 2 -27.62 27.41 -48.58
C ILE A 2 -26.30 27.19 -47.82
N ARG A 3 -26.34 27.22 -46.47
CA ARG A 3 -25.20 26.84 -45.63
C ARG A 3 -25.25 25.31 -45.41
N ARG A 4 -24.23 24.64 -45.89
CA ARG A 4 -24.02 23.21 -45.64
C ARG A 4 -23.46 23.02 -44.23
N LEU A 5 -24.14 22.18 -43.46
CA LEU A 5 -23.70 21.68 -42.17
C LEU A 5 -22.76 20.47 -42.42
N ILE A 6 -21.51 20.56 -41.97
CA ILE A 6 -20.58 19.44 -42.03
C ILE A 6 -20.68 18.74 -40.65
N VAL A 7 -21.23 17.52 -40.67
CA VAL A 7 -21.24 16.62 -39.51
C VAL A 7 -19.94 15.82 -39.57
N GLY A 8 -19.05 16.07 -38.65
CA GLY A 8 -17.86 15.26 -38.47
C GLY A 8 -18.20 13.98 -37.68
N VAL A 9 -18.05 12.84 -38.36
CA VAL A 9 -18.15 11.52 -37.70
C VAL A 9 -16.81 11.19 -37.12
N ALA A 10 -16.74 11.12 -35.79
CA ALA A 10 -15.59 10.57 -35.07
C ALA A 10 -15.68 9.04 -35.11
N ILE A 11 -14.76 8.41 -35.83
CA ILE A 11 -14.62 6.95 -35.88
C ILE A 11 -13.81 6.54 -34.65
N GLY A 12 -14.50 6.04 -33.64
CA GLY A 12 -13.87 5.35 -32.51
C GLY A 12 -13.38 3.97 -32.96
N ALA A 13 -12.09 3.74 -32.96
CA ALA A 13 -11.49 2.44 -33.20
C ALA A 13 -11.67 1.55 -31.96
N THR A 14 -12.67 0.67 -31.99
CA THR A 14 -12.84 -0.39 -31.00
C THR A 14 -11.94 -1.56 -31.43
N LEU A 15 -10.84 -1.78 -30.72
CA LEU A 15 -10.06 -3.00 -30.87
C LEU A 15 -10.85 -4.17 -30.25
N LEU A 16 -11.48 -4.96 -31.09
CA LEU A 16 -12.02 -6.26 -30.74
C LEU A 16 -10.86 -7.28 -30.66
N LEU A 17 -10.45 -7.63 -29.47
CA LEU A 17 -9.65 -8.83 -29.24
C LEU A 17 -10.57 -10.04 -29.39
N GLY A 18 -10.40 -10.74 -30.48
CA GLY A 18 -11.09 -12.00 -30.77
C GLY A 18 -10.68 -13.09 -29.80
N GLY A 19 -11.55 -13.43 -28.87
CA GLY A 19 -11.41 -14.60 -28.01
C GLY A 19 -11.74 -15.86 -28.79
N CYS A 20 -10.79 -16.80 -28.94
CA CYS A 20 -11.06 -18.18 -29.31
C CYS A 20 -11.77 -18.87 -28.16
N GLY A 21 -13.02 -19.25 -28.38
CA GLY A 21 -13.80 -20.05 -27.44
C GLY A 21 -13.31 -21.50 -27.40
N GLY A 22 -13.14 -22.01 -26.19
CA GLY A 22 -12.90 -23.43 -25.90
C GLY A 22 -13.51 -23.77 -24.54
N GLY A 23 -14.54 -24.59 -24.60
CA GLY A 23 -15.11 -25.55 -23.68
C GLY A 23 -15.08 -25.35 -22.18
N GLY A 24 -16.25 -25.46 -21.59
CA GLY A 24 -16.51 -25.36 -20.15
C GLY A 24 -15.65 -26.25 -19.26
N GLY A 25 -15.17 -25.65 -18.20
CA GLY A 25 -14.63 -26.24 -17.02
C GLY A 25 -14.66 -25.18 -15.95
N ASN A 26 -15.52 -25.33 -14.94
CA ASN A 26 -15.50 -24.54 -13.73
C ASN A 26 -14.22 -24.87 -12.95
N GLY A 27 -13.11 -24.29 -13.35
CA GLY A 27 -11.87 -24.24 -12.61
C GLY A 27 -11.43 -22.78 -12.59
N ASN A 28 -11.50 -22.13 -11.45
CA ASN A 28 -10.90 -20.83 -11.24
C ASN A 28 -9.41 -20.93 -11.57
N SER A 29 -9.02 -20.46 -12.74
CA SER A 29 -7.61 -20.42 -13.15
C SER A 29 -6.94 -19.24 -12.45
N LEU A 30 -6.36 -19.48 -11.29
CA LEU A 30 -5.60 -18.50 -10.51
C LEU A 30 -4.34 -18.00 -11.25
N ASN A 31 -3.99 -18.58 -12.38
CA ASN A 31 -2.84 -18.22 -13.20
C ASN A 31 -3.22 -17.39 -14.45
N GLY A 32 -4.34 -16.69 -14.40
CA GLY A 32 -4.89 -15.98 -15.54
C GLY A 32 -4.20 -14.65 -15.85
N ASN A 33 -4.33 -14.21 -17.11
CA ASN A 33 -4.07 -12.83 -17.51
C ASN A 33 -5.02 -11.87 -16.77
N PRO A 34 -4.64 -10.60 -16.59
CA PRO A 34 -5.57 -9.61 -16.03
C PRO A 34 -6.85 -9.53 -16.86
N ARG A 35 -7.98 -9.43 -16.18
CA ARG A 35 -9.30 -9.30 -16.79
C ARG A 35 -9.48 -7.95 -17.52
N ALA A 36 -8.85 -6.91 -16.97
CA ALA A 36 -8.90 -5.57 -17.53
C ALA A 36 -7.56 -4.84 -17.31
N LEU A 37 -7.33 -3.88 -18.19
CA LEU A 37 -6.24 -2.94 -18.14
C LEU A 37 -6.86 -1.54 -18.23
N ILE A 38 -6.67 -0.73 -17.19
CA ILE A 38 -7.24 0.62 -17.10
C ILE A 38 -6.11 1.61 -17.28
N ALA A 39 -6.15 2.40 -18.36
CA ALA A 39 -5.17 3.44 -18.57
C ALA A 39 -5.39 4.63 -17.62
N VAL A 40 -4.30 5.17 -17.09
CA VAL A 40 -4.32 6.40 -16.30
C VAL A 40 -4.07 7.59 -17.22
N PRO A 41 -4.91 8.63 -17.19
CA PRO A 41 -4.71 9.83 -18.01
C PRO A 41 -3.39 10.53 -17.69
N ASN A 42 -2.81 11.15 -18.73
CA ASN A 42 -1.58 11.95 -18.65
C ASN A 42 -0.29 11.18 -18.29
N VAL A 43 -0.35 9.88 -18.16
CA VAL A 43 0.86 9.05 -18.14
C VAL A 43 1.40 8.95 -19.56
N LYS A 44 2.60 9.47 -19.78
CA LYS A 44 3.22 9.51 -21.11
C LYS A 44 4.29 8.43 -21.23
N ALA A 45 4.45 7.87 -22.42
CA ALA A 45 5.55 6.98 -22.74
C ALA A 45 6.89 7.63 -22.35
N GLY A 46 7.75 6.88 -21.66
CA GLY A 46 9.05 7.36 -21.18
C GLY A 46 9.00 8.18 -19.88
N THR A 47 7.83 8.37 -19.25
CA THR A 47 7.72 8.86 -17.87
C THR A 47 7.75 7.68 -16.91
N ASN A 48 8.21 7.93 -15.69
CA ASN A 48 8.07 6.96 -14.59
C ASN A 48 6.71 7.23 -13.92
N PHE A 49 5.72 6.36 -14.13
CA PHE A 49 4.47 6.49 -13.39
C PHE A 49 4.71 6.15 -11.93
N SER A 50 4.66 7.17 -11.10
CA SER A 50 4.87 7.09 -9.66
C SER A 50 3.52 7.18 -8.96
N PHE A 51 3.20 6.14 -8.28
CA PHE A 51 1.99 5.97 -7.48
C PHE A 51 2.40 5.38 -6.12
N ASP A 52 1.45 5.25 -5.23
CA ASP A 52 1.60 4.52 -3.99
C ASP A 52 0.36 3.66 -3.74
N LEU A 53 -0.18 3.67 -2.54
CA LEU A 53 -1.25 2.78 -2.16
C LEU A 53 -2.62 3.24 -2.69
N GLY A 54 -3.54 2.30 -2.66
CA GLY A 54 -4.94 2.55 -2.99
C GLY A 54 -5.86 1.58 -2.27
N GLU A 55 -7.13 1.97 -2.13
CA GLU A 55 -8.13 1.20 -1.42
C GLU A 55 -9.48 1.22 -2.15
N VAL A 56 -10.23 0.13 -2.01
CA VAL A 56 -11.57 -0.02 -2.58
C VAL A 56 -12.62 0.40 -1.56
N ASP A 57 -13.48 1.33 -1.96
CA ASP A 57 -14.76 1.59 -1.30
C ASP A 57 -15.86 0.77 -2.01
N SER A 58 -16.10 -0.45 -1.52
CA SER A 58 -17.12 -1.34 -2.08
C SER A 58 -18.53 -0.78 -1.95
N VAL A 59 -18.79 0.10 -0.96
CA VAL A 59 -20.09 0.74 -0.75
C VAL A 59 -20.42 1.73 -1.87
N LYS A 60 -19.39 2.51 -2.28
CA LYS A 60 -19.53 3.46 -3.39
C LYS A 60 -19.22 2.84 -4.75
N GLY A 61 -18.66 1.65 -4.77
CA GLY A 61 -18.25 0.99 -6.01
C GLY A 61 -17.07 1.69 -6.68
N ARG A 62 -16.10 2.15 -5.88
CA ARG A 62 -14.94 2.91 -6.37
C ARG A 62 -13.64 2.36 -5.81
N TYR A 63 -12.62 2.34 -6.63
CA TYR A 63 -11.23 2.18 -6.24
C TYR A 63 -10.54 3.54 -6.32
N TYR A 64 -9.87 3.93 -5.26
CA TYR A 64 -9.09 5.15 -5.14
C TYR A 64 -7.62 4.77 -5.02
N PHE A 65 -6.73 5.46 -5.70
CA PHE A 65 -5.28 5.28 -5.54
C PHE A 65 -4.53 6.59 -5.78
N THR A 66 -3.34 6.68 -5.23
CA THR A 66 -2.54 7.90 -5.25
C THR A 66 -1.69 7.98 -6.52
N ASP A 67 -1.64 9.17 -7.11
CA ASP A 67 -0.92 9.48 -8.35
C ASP A 67 -0.03 10.73 -8.13
N ARG A 68 1.25 10.48 -7.95
CA ARG A 68 2.25 11.54 -7.73
C ARG A 68 2.53 12.36 -8.98
N ASN A 69 2.45 11.77 -10.19
CA ASN A 69 2.68 12.49 -11.45
C ASN A 69 1.63 13.57 -11.67
N ASN A 70 0.37 13.25 -11.43
CA ASN A 70 -0.76 14.14 -11.64
C ASN A 70 -1.16 14.93 -10.39
N LYS A 71 -0.52 14.70 -9.23
CA LYS A 71 -0.83 15.34 -7.95
C LYS A 71 -2.29 15.13 -7.56
N SER A 72 -2.74 13.89 -7.65
CA SER A 72 -4.15 13.53 -7.51
C SER A 72 -4.35 12.23 -6.75
N VAL A 73 -5.59 12.03 -6.32
CA VAL A 73 -6.13 10.70 -6.06
C VAL A 73 -6.99 10.32 -7.24
N ASP A 74 -6.66 9.23 -7.89
CA ASP A 74 -7.34 8.73 -9.07
C ASP A 74 -8.50 7.83 -8.67
N VAL A 75 -9.60 7.90 -9.43
CA VAL A 75 -10.84 7.20 -9.13
C VAL A 75 -11.24 6.29 -10.27
N ILE A 76 -11.46 5.03 -9.97
CA ILE A 76 -11.92 4.00 -10.90
C ILE A 76 -13.30 3.49 -10.44
N ASP A 77 -14.22 3.31 -11.38
CA ASP A 77 -15.46 2.59 -11.19
C ASP A 77 -15.16 1.08 -11.21
N ILE A 78 -15.39 0.38 -10.08
CA ILE A 78 -15.06 -1.05 -9.96
C ILE A 78 -16.08 -1.97 -10.63
N LYS A 79 -17.29 -1.46 -10.95
CA LYS A 79 -18.31 -2.23 -11.63
C LYS A 79 -18.03 -2.34 -13.12
N THR A 80 -17.56 -1.26 -13.71
CA THR A 80 -17.27 -1.16 -15.16
C THR A 80 -15.79 -1.28 -15.47
N ASN A 81 -14.91 -1.22 -14.46
CA ASN A 81 -13.45 -1.16 -14.60
C ASN A 81 -13.02 -0.03 -15.53
N THR A 82 -13.55 1.17 -15.29
CA THR A 82 -13.25 2.37 -16.08
C THR A 82 -12.73 3.49 -15.19
N PHE A 83 -11.76 4.24 -15.72
CA PHE A 83 -11.28 5.47 -15.09
C PHE A 83 -12.40 6.51 -15.04
N LEU A 84 -12.64 7.12 -13.87
CA LEU A 84 -13.68 8.13 -13.70
C LEU A 84 -13.12 9.55 -13.70
N LYS A 85 -12.15 9.84 -12.83
CA LYS A 85 -11.61 11.18 -12.62
C LYS A 85 -10.34 11.19 -11.79
N GLN A 86 -9.73 12.36 -11.73
CA GLN A 86 -8.66 12.72 -10.79
C GLN A 86 -9.20 13.72 -9.76
N ILE A 87 -9.02 13.43 -8.48
CA ILE A 87 -9.33 14.35 -7.39
C ILE A 87 -8.07 15.16 -7.12
N MET A 88 -8.08 16.40 -7.55
CA MET A 88 -7.00 17.36 -7.29
C MET A 88 -7.19 17.98 -5.89
N GLY A 89 -6.11 18.28 -5.20
CA GLY A 89 -6.25 18.80 -3.83
C GLY A 89 -5.01 19.51 -3.30
N GLY A 90 -4.15 20.02 -4.19
CA GLY A 90 -2.91 20.67 -3.79
C GLY A 90 -1.90 19.68 -3.21
N PHE A 91 -1.90 18.44 -3.67
CA PHE A 91 -0.88 17.45 -3.35
C PHE A 91 0.48 17.89 -3.88
N ALA A 92 1.55 17.48 -3.19
CA ALA A 92 2.91 17.89 -3.52
C ALA A 92 3.34 17.45 -4.93
N GLY A 93 3.00 16.25 -5.32
CA GLY A 93 3.49 15.62 -6.53
C GLY A 93 4.94 15.13 -6.36
N CYS A 94 5.57 14.72 -7.44
CA CYS A 94 6.99 14.37 -7.41
C CYS A 94 7.86 15.60 -7.23
N ASP A 95 8.88 15.52 -6.38
CA ASP A 95 9.81 16.61 -6.09
C ASP A 95 10.66 17.01 -7.31
N THR A 96 10.80 16.12 -8.30
CA THR A 96 11.49 16.40 -9.59
C THR A 96 10.55 16.84 -10.70
N GLY A 97 9.27 17.04 -10.41
CA GLY A 97 8.25 17.46 -11.37
C GLY A 97 7.44 16.29 -11.95
N PRO A 98 6.55 16.56 -12.92
CA PRO A 98 5.51 15.63 -13.35
C PRO A 98 5.99 14.37 -14.08
N THR A 99 7.27 14.29 -14.46
CA THR A 99 7.84 13.08 -15.05
C THR A 99 8.30 12.07 -14.02
N CYS A 100 8.45 12.49 -12.76
CA CYS A 100 8.93 11.69 -11.63
C CYS A 100 10.28 10.98 -11.85
N VAL A 101 11.05 11.40 -12.83
CA VAL A 101 12.37 10.81 -13.08
C VAL A 101 13.34 11.27 -12.01
N GLY A 102 13.88 10.31 -11.22
CA GLY A 102 14.77 10.58 -10.12
C GLY A 102 14.11 11.25 -8.91
N ALA A 103 12.78 11.19 -8.81
CA ALA A 103 12.05 11.68 -7.66
C ALA A 103 12.41 10.90 -6.38
N THR A 104 12.38 11.59 -5.25
CA THR A 104 12.60 11.02 -3.93
C THR A 104 11.23 10.77 -3.28
N ASN A 105 10.96 9.54 -2.84
CA ASN A 105 9.68 9.20 -2.20
C ASN A 105 9.38 10.12 -1.01
N ASP A 106 10.35 10.32 -0.12
CA ASP A 106 10.17 11.14 1.10
C ASP A 106 9.78 12.60 0.85
N LYS A 107 9.95 13.10 -0.38
CA LYS A 107 9.62 14.49 -0.77
C LYS A 107 8.51 14.56 -1.80
N SER A 108 7.89 13.44 -2.09
CA SER A 108 6.82 13.32 -3.07
C SER A 108 5.52 12.91 -2.38
N GLY A 109 4.37 13.17 -3.02
CA GLY A 109 3.05 12.78 -2.54
C GLY A 109 1.98 13.04 -3.61
N PRO A 110 0.78 12.48 -3.49
CA PRO A 110 0.25 11.72 -2.36
C PRO A 110 0.86 10.31 -2.23
N ASP A 111 0.77 9.73 -1.02
CA ASP A 111 1.35 8.45 -0.64
C ASP A 111 0.27 7.45 -0.21
N GLY A 112 0.27 6.98 1.04
CA GLY A 112 -0.75 6.06 1.54
C GLY A 112 -2.14 6.67 1.57
N LEU A 113 -3.16 5.82 1.41
CA LEU A 113 -4.55 6.22 1.34
C LEU A 113 -5.42 5.24 2.09
N ASN A 114 -6.36 5.75 2.92
CA ASN A 114 -7.35 4.91 3.60
C ASN A 114 -8.76 5.48 3.48
N VAL A 115 -9.69 4.63 3.06
CA VAL A 115 -11.12 4.89 3.13
C VAL A 115 -11.59 4.70 4.57
N ILE A 116 -12.25 5.69 5.16
CA ILE A 116 -12.75 5.57 6.54
C ILE A 116 -14.16 4.98 6.55
N PRO A 117 -14.33 3.71 6.97
CA PRO A 117 -15.61 3.02 6.91
C PRO A 117 -16.73 3.77 7.65
N GLY A 118 -17.93 3.77 7.05
CA GLY A 118 -19.09 4.44 7.64
C GLY A 118 -19.10 5.96 7.54
N THR A 119 -18.13 6.54 6.83
CA THR A 119 -18.05 7.99 6.55
C THR A 119 -17.99 8.25 5.05
N THR A 120 -17.85 9.51 4.68
CA THR A 120 -17.57 9.92 3.29
C THR A 120 -16.11 10.32 3.10
N PHE A 121 -15.26 10.08 4.08
CA PHE A 121 -13.90 10.59 4.08
C PHE A 121 -12.86 9.54 3.69
N ILE A 122 -11.87 10.03 2.94
CA ILE A 122 -10.62 9.34 2.68
C ILE A 122 -9.49 10.17 3.28
N TYR A 123 -8.59 9.53 4.00
CA TYR A 123 -7.38 10.13 4.54
C TYR A 123 -6.20 9.76 3.66
N VAL A 124 -5.45 10.74 3.23
CA VAL A 124 -4.36 10.60 2.26
C VAL A 124 -3.10 11.23 2.82
N GLY A 125 -2.03 10.44 2.91
CA GLY A 125 -0.70 10.94 3.21
C GLY A 125 -0.16 11.85 2.10
N ASP A 126 0.52 12.91 2.49
CA ASP A 126 1.20 13.83 1.57
C ASP A 126 2.42 14.41 2.27
N VAL A 127 3.23 15.18 1.59
CA VAL A 127 4.42 15.78 2.18
C VAL A 127 4.04 16.62 3.41
N ASN A 128 4.56 16.21 4.58
CA ASN A 128 4.34 16.81 5.92
C ASN A 128 2.87 17.07 6.28
N SER A 129 1.95 16.30 5.73
CA SER A 129 0.52 16.51 5.96
C SER A 129 -0.31 15.27 5.68
N VAL A 130 -1.52 15.26 6.26
CA VAL A 130 -2.61 14.37 5.87
C VAL A 130 -3.71 15.23 5.25
N LYS A 131 -4.16 14.85 4.05
CA LYS A 131 -5.29 15.49 3.38
C LYS A 131 -6.54 14.64 3.53
N ILE A 132 -7.68 15.29 3.76
CA ILE A 132 -8.97 14.62 3.90
C ILE A 132 -9.82 14.96 2.70
N ILE A 133 -10.20 13.94 1.95
CA ILE A 133 -11.10 14.05 0.80
C ILE A 133 -12.52 13.69 1.27
N ASP A 134 -13.51 14.52 0.93
CA ASP A 134 -14.91 14.15 0.99
C ASP A 134 -15.33 13.56 -0.36
N THR A 135 -15.65 12.27 -0.36
CA THR A 135 -16.07 11.52 -1.55
C THR A 135 -17.50 11.78 -2.02
N GLN A 136 -18.26 12.63 -1.32
CA GLN A 136 -19.55 13.16 -1.84
C GLN A 136 -19.32 14.30 -2.83
N THR A 137 -18.30 15.12 -2.57
CA THR A 137 -17.95 16.27 -3.40
C THR A 137 -16.73 15.99 -4.29
N ASP A 138 -15.98 14.92 -4.00
CA ASP A 138 -14.70 14.57 -4.61
C ASP A 138 -13.69 15.75 -4.50
N THR A 139 -13.59 16.35 -3.30
CA THR A 139 -12.70 17.48 -3.01
C THR A 139 -11.95 17.29 -1.70
N VAL A 140 -10.75 17.85 -1.60
CA VAL A 140 -10.05 17.99 -0.32
C VAL A 140 -10.78 19.03 0.54
N VAL A 141 -11.23 18.60 1.72
CA VAL A 141 -12.00 19.45 2.67
C VAL A 141 -11.18 19.87 3.87
N ASN A 142 -10.09 19.16 4.17
CA ASN A 142 -9.18 19.52 5.25
C ASN A 142 -7.75 19.10 4.95
N THR A 143 -6.78 19.78 5.59
CA THR A 143 -5.36 19.42 5.57
C THR A 143 -4.82 19.54 6.98
N ILE A 144 -4.26 18.45 7.51
CA ILE A 144 -3.70 18.34 8.85
C ILE A 144 -2.18 18.31 8.71
N ALA A 145 -1.49 19.35 9.19
CA ALA A 145 -0.04 19.33 9.29
C ALA A 145 0.39 18.34 10.37
N ILE A 146 1.32 17.44 10.07
CA ILE A 146 1.81 16.41 11.02
C ILE A 146 3.03 16.85 11.80
N GLY A 147 3.69 17.95 11.41
CA GLY A 147 4.74 18.59 12.21
C GLY A 147 6.11 17.92 12.14
N GLY A 148 6.42 17.20 11.07
CA GLY A 148 7.75 16.65 10.85
C GLY A 148 8.80 17.75 10.73
N ALA A 149 9.95 17.58 11.41
CA ALA A 149 11.01 18.59 11.46
C ALA A 149 11.74 18.74 10.12
N SER A 150 11.86 17.65 9.37
CA SER A 150 12.46 17.62 8.03
C SER A 150 11.45 17.91 6.91
N GLY A 151 10.15 17.91 7.24
CA GLY A 151 9.08 18.19 6.30
C GLY A 151 8.93 17.09 5.23
N LEU A 152 9.12 15.83 5.62
CA LEU A 152 9.05 14.67 4.74
C LEU A 152 7.63 14.08 4.72
N ARG A 153 7.41 13.05 3.92
CA ARG A 153 6.08 12.49 3.67
C ARG A 153 5.44 11.89 4.92
N ALA A 154 4.12 11.97 5.00
CA ALA A 154 3.27 11.03 5.70
C ALA A 154 2.96 9.90 4.73
N ASP A 155 3.24 8.66 5.13
CA ASP A 155 3.30 7.53 4.22
C ASP A 155 2.09 6.61 4.35
N GLU A 156 2.20 5.53 5.06
CA GLU A 156 1.17 4.51 5.16
C GLU A 156 0.36 4.65 6.46
N GLY A 157 -0.94 4.39 6.36
CA GLY A 157 -1.85 4.54 7.48
C GLY A 157 -2.77 3.35 7.66
N CYS A 158 -3.44 3.34 8.83
CA CYS A 158 -4.47 2.37 9.17
C CYS A 158 -5.50 2.98 10.12
N TYR A 159 -6.67 2.37 10.20
CA TYR A 159 -7.81 2.92 10.93
C TYR A 159 -8.33 1.98 12.03
N ASP A 160 -8.50 2.54 13.22
CA ASP A 160 -9.21 1.93 14.35
C ASP A 160 -10.69 2.35 14.32
N PRO A 161 -11.61 1.46 13.93
CA PRO A 161 -13.04 1.78 13.89
C PRO A 161 -13.70 1.86 15.27
N ASP A 162 -13.10 1.25 16.29
CA ASP A 162 -13.65 1.19 17.64
C ASP A 162 -13.54 2.54 18.35
N HIS A 163 -12.39 3.20 18.20
CA HIS A 163 -12.09 4.48 18.81
C HIS A 163 -12.08 5.64 17.81
N LYS A 164 -12.27 5.35 16.50
CA LYS A 164 -12.24 6.33 15.41
C LYS A 164 -10.91 7.06 15.30
N ILE A 165 -9.83 6.31 15.38
CA ILE A 165 -8.47 6.83 15.31
C ILE A 165 -7.84 6.39 13.98
N PHE A 166 -7.34 7.34 13.21
CA PHE A 166 -6.48 7.10 12.06
C PHE A 166 -5.03 7.26 12.48
N MET A 167 -4.21 6.25 12.25
CA MET A 167 -2.77 6.30 12.41
C MET A 167 -2.11 6.49 11.05
N ILE A 168 -1.03 7.26 10.98
CA ILE A 168 -0.18 7.38 9.79
C ILE A 168 1.28 7.47 10.19
N SER A 169 2.16 6.79 9.44
CA SER A 169 3.61 6.80 9.64
C SER A 169 4.28 7.98 8.94
N SER A 170 5.43 8.41 9.46
CA SER A 170 6.36 9.37 8.86
C SER A 170 7.76 8.76 8.87
N PRO A 171 8.06 7.87 7.91
CA PRO A 171 9.25 7.02 7.93
C PRO A 171 10.56 7.78 7.76
N GLY A 172 10.57 8.81 6.91
CA GLY A 172 11.79 9.57 6.56
C GLY A 172 12.22 10.61 7.59
N GLU A 173 11.41 10.89 8.60
CA GLU A 173 11.75 11.86 9.65
C GLU A 173 12.81 11.29 10.62
N ALA A 174 13.47 12.16 11.34
CA ALA A 174 14.51 11.79 12.30
C ALA A 174 14.22 12.42 13.68
N PRO A 175 13.72 11.65 14.66
CA PRO A 175 13.35 10.24 14.55
C PRO A 175 12.09 10.02 13.70
N PRO A 176 11.87 8.83 13.12
CA PRO A 176 10.61 8.43 12.56
C PRO A 176 9.49 8.49 13.60
N PHE A 177 8.27 8.75 13.16
CA PHE A 177 7.13 8.83 14.10
C PHE A 177 5.82 8.38 13.47
N ALA A 178 4.86 8.04 14.33
CA ALA A 178 3.48 7.80 13.97
C ALA A 178 2.59 8.91 14.54
N THR A 179 1.66 9.41 13.71
CA THR A 179 0.66 10.41 14.10
C THR A 179 -0.70 9.76 14.22
N PHE A 180 -1.40 10.04 15.32
CA PHE A 180 -2.74 9.53 15.60
C PHE A 180 -3.76 10.67 15.55
N ILE A 181 -4.78 10.50 14.71
CA ILE A 181 -5.78 11.50 14.39
C ILE A 181 -7.16 10.98 14.80
N ASP A 182 -7.89 11.72 15.64
CA ASP A 182 -9.31 11.50 15.88
C ASP A 182 -10.09 11.89 14.61
N THR A 183 -10.72 10.89 13.97
CA THR A 183 -11.42 11.10 12.69
C THR A 183 -12.75 11.83 12.84
N THR A 184 -13.31 11.90 14.05
CA THR A 184 -14.54 12.65 14.33
C THR A 184 -14.28 14.15 14.34
N THR A 185 -13.15 14.55 14.94
CA THR A 185 -12.76 15.98 15.05
C THR A 185 -11.76 16.39 14.00
N GLN A 186 -11.16 15.44 13.29
CA GLN A 186 -10.08 15.64 12.31
C GLN A 186 -8.87 16.37 12.92
N LYS A 187 -8.48 15.97 14.13
CA LYS A 187 -7.37 16.58 14.89
C LYS A 187 -6.43 15.50 15.41
N ILE A 188 -5.15 15.86 15.49
CA ILE A 188 -4.13 15.04 16.15
C ILE A 188 -4.45 14.91 17.63
N ILE A 189 -4.37 13.69 18.16
CA ILE A 189 -4.48 13.37 19.58
C ILE A 189 -3.15 12.91 20.18
N ALA A 190 -2.30 12.27 19.37
CA ALA A 190 -0.99 11.82 19.81
C ALA A 190 0.01 11.78 18.65
N THR A 191 1.29 11.90 18.98
CA THR A 191 2.43 11.58 18.13
C THR A 191 3.35 10.64 18.89
N LEU A 192 3.73 9.53 18.31
CA LEU A 192 4.63 8.54 18.91
C LEU A 192 5.96 8.58 18.17
N LEU A 193 7.02 9.03 18.85
CA LEU A 193 8.37 9.09 18.31
C LEU A 193 9.09 7.74 18.53
N PHE A 194 9.72 7.22 17.48
CA PHE A 194 10.54 6.01 17.53
C PHE A 194 12.00 6.43 17.69
N THR A 195 12.41 6.64 18.92
CA THR A 195 13.78 7.04 19.27
C THR A 195 14.57 5.84 19.77
N ASP A 196 15.83 5.71 19.38
CA ASP A 196 16.74 4.71 19.95
C ASP A 196 17.71 5.36 20.94
N PRO A 197 17.63 5.06 22.21
CA PRO A 197 18.72 5.36 23.15
C PRO A 197 19.82 4.28 23.19
N GLY A 198 19.80 3.33 22.24
CA GLY A 198 20.94 2.41 22.04
C GLY A 198 20.98 1.15 22.90
N THR A 199 20.01 0.86 23.76
CA THR A 199 20.09 -0.28 24.69
C THR A 199 18.76 -0.97 25.03
N GLY A 200 17.64 -0.59 24.40
CA GLY A 200 16.33 -1.14 24.70
C GLY A 200 15.71 -1.91 23.53
N PRO A 201 14.82 -2.85 23.82
CA PRO A 201 14.16 -3.65 22.79
C PRO A 201 13.06 -2.91 22.00
N LEU A 202 12.66 -1.72 22.39
CA LEU A 202 11.58 -0.98 21.74
C LEU A 202 12.09 0.36 21.23
N GLY A 203 11.84 0.68 19.97
CA GLY A 203 11.75 2.05 19.62
C GLY A 203 12.71 2.66 18.65
N HIS A 204 13.48 1.93 17.87
CA HIS A 204 14.28 2.54 16.81
C HIS A 204 13.85 2.00 15.45
N ALA A 205 13.34 2.89 14.61
CA ALA A 205 13.04 2.58 13.22
C ALA A 205 14.19 3.10 12.33
N SER A 206 15.31 2.36 12.29
CA SER A 206 16.51 2.77 11.52
C SER A 206 16.29 2.79 10.02
N GLY A 207 15.41 1.95 9.51
CA GLY A 207 14.99 1.89 8.11
C GLY A 207 13.74 2.69 7.83
N GLY A 208 13.01 3.08 8.85
CA GLY A 208 11.72 3.75 8.77
C GLY A 208 10.59 2.93 9.34
N LEU A 209 9.40 3.48 9.24
CA LEU A 209 8.13 2.80 9.54
C LEU A 209 7.41 2.55 8.21
N GLU A 210 6.82 1.40 8.07
CA GLU A 210 6.04 1.00 6.91
C GLU A 210 4.55 0.82 7.30
N ALA A 211 3.84 -0.07 6.62
CA ALA A 211 2.42 -0.30 6.82
C ALA A 211 2.01 -0.67 8.25
N CYS A 212 0.79 -0.34 8.57
CA CYS A 212 0.15 -0.73 9.84
C CYS A 212 -1.22 -1.36 9.63
N VAL A 213 -1.70 -2.06 10.66
CA VAL A 213 -3.07 -2.55 10.73
C VAL A 213 -3.58 -2.42 12.17
N TYR A 214 -4.87 -2.16 12.34
CA TYR A 214 -5.50 -2.18 13.64
C TYR A 214 -6.06 -3.58 13.96
N ASP A 215 -5.67 -4.15 15.10
CA ASP A 215 -6.23 -5.39 15.62
C ASP A 215 -7.27 -5.12 16.71
N HIS A 216 -8.54 -5.27 16.35
CA HIS A 216 -9.67 -5.19 17.28
C HIS A 216 -9.52 -6.20 18.45
N GLY A 217 -8.99 -7.41 18.18
CA GLY A 217 -8.87 -8.47 19.17
C GLY A 217 -7.93 -8.15 20.32
N THR A 218 -6.91 -7.35 20.07
CA THR A 218 -5.93 -6.89 21.08
C THR A 218 -6.04 -5.41 21.40
N ALA A 219 -6.93 -4.68 20.74
CA ALA A 219 -7.08 -3.23 20.80
C ALA A 219 -5.73 -2.51 20.60
N SER A 220 -5.02 -2.88 19.55
CA SER A 220 -3.67 -2.38 19.27
C SER A 220 -3.47 -2.12 17.77
N PHE A 221 -2.64 -1.14 17.47
CA PHE A 221 -2.04 -1.02 16.14
C PHE A 221 -0.81 -1.93 16.06
N LEU A 222 -0.69 -2.67 14.98
CA LEU A 222 0.50 -3.41 14.58
C LEU A 222 1.17 -2.62 13.48
N VAL A 223 2.44 -2.27 13.66
CA VAL A 223 3.17 -1.38 12.73
C VAL A 223 4.46 -2.06 12.31
N ASN A 224 4.70 -2.18 11.03
CA ASN A 224 5.97 -2.64 10.50
C ASN A 224 7.06 -1.59 10.75
N ASN A 225 8.17 -2.03 11.30
CA ASN A 225 9.36 -1.27 11.59
C ASN A 225 10.53 -1.93 10.85
N ASP A 226 11.15 -1.21 9.93
CA ASP A 226 12.21 -1.71 9.04
C ASP A 226 13.49 -2.12 9.77
N GLY A 227 13.63 -1.71 11.02
CA GLY A 227 14.73 -2.16 11.85
C GLY A 227 14.92 -1.32 13.10
N SER A 228 15.26 -2.01 14.17
CA SER A 228 15.71 -1.46 15.43
C SER A 228 17.13 -1.94 15.74
N THR A 229 17.74 -1.38 16.78
CA THR A 229 19.06 -1.89 17.25
C THR A 229 18.99 -3.36 17.67
N ALA A 230 17.86 -3.80 18.22
CA ALA A 230 17.65 -5.20 18.62
C ALA A 230 17.33 -6.12 17.43
N ASN A 231 16.57 -5.61 16.45
CA ASN A 231 16.07 -6.32 15.29
C ASN A 231 16.43 -5.57 13.99
N PRO A 232 17.70 -5.60 13.54
CA PRO A 232 18.19 -4.73 12.47
C PRO A 232 17.60 -5.02 11.07
N HIS A 233 16.82 -6.09 10.93
CA HIS A 233 16.13 -6.47 9.70
C HIS A 233 14.61 -6.53 9.87
N GLY A 234 14.11 -5.85 10.90
CA GLY A 234 12.70 -5.58 11.10
C GLY A 234 12.02 -6.32 12.24
N GLU A 235 10.98 -5.68 12.66
CA GLU A 235 10.05 -6.12 13.70
C GLU A 235 8.65 -5.58 13.43
N VAL A 236 7.65 -6.10 14.15
CA VAL A 236 6.33 -5.49 14.23
C VAL A 236 6.17 -4.90 15.61
N ASP A 237 5.98 -3.59 15.68
CA ASP A 237 5.66 -2.90 16.91
C ASP A 237 4.17 -2.99 17.23
N VAL A 238 3.82 -3.37 18.45
CA VAL A 238 2.45 -3.44 18.95
C VAL A 238 2.18 -2.22 19.81
N ILE A 239 1.31 -1.34 19.36
CA ILE A 239 0.98 -0.07 20.01
C ILE A 239 -0.44 -0.16 20.62
N PRO A 240 -0.60 -0.30 21.94
CA PRO A 240 -1.91 -0.36 22.57
C PRO A 240 -2.65 0.95 22.40
N VAL A 241 -3.90 0.91 21.96
CA VAL A 241 -4.75 2.12 21.81
C VAL A 241 -4.89 2.87 23.11
N ALA A 242 -4.94 2.16 24.26
CA ALA A 242 -5.02 2.79 25.58
C ALA A 242 -3.87 3.78 25.88
N ALA A 243 -2.68 3.55 25.30
CA ALA A 243 -1.56 4.47 25.45
C ALA A 243 -1.75 5.74 24.60
N ILE A 244 -2.48 5.67 23.50
CA ILE A 244 -2.75 6.78 22.60
C ILE A 244 -3.91 7.64 23.13
N LEU A 245 -4.91 7.02 23.75
CA LEU A 245 -6.09 7.69 24.30
C LEU A 245 -5.83 8.58 25.53
N VAL A 246 -4.59 8.63 26.03
CA VAL A 246 -4.21 9.64 27.03
C VAL A 246 -4.17 11.04 26.44
N GLY A 247 -4.00 11.15 25.12
CA GLY A 247 -4.12 12.40 24.36
C GLY A 247 -5.55 12.69 23.95
N THR A 248 -5.85 13.96 23.72
CA THR A 248 -7.16 14.44 23.24
C THR A 248 -6.97 15.49 22.16
N PRO A 249 -8.00 15.80 21.34
CA PRO A 249 -7.93 16.89 20.36
C PRO A 249 -7.61 18.28 20.96
N ALA A 250 -7.90 18.49 22.26
CA ALA A 250 -7.60 19.73 22.97
C ALA A 250 -6.20 19.72 23.59
N THR A 251 -5.71 18.55 23.97
CA THR A 251 -4.42 18.33 24.63
C THR A 251 -3.71 17.14 24.00
N PRO A 252 -3.20 17.26 22.76
CA PRO A 252 -2.45 16.19 22.12
C PRO A 252 -1.17 15.89 22.89
N VAL A 253 -0.75 14.62 22.88
CA VAL A 253 0.45 14.17 23.60
C VAL A 253 1.54 13.76 22.63
N ILE A 254 2.79 13.96 23.07
CA ILE A 254 3.97 13.37 22.39
C ILE A 254 4.49 12.24 23.28
N LEU A 255 4.47 11.05 22.73
CA LEU A 255 5.00 9.84 23.34
C LEU A 255 6.35 9.50 22.70
N THR A 256 7.21 8.85 23.45
CA THR A 256 8.54 8.46 22.94
C THR A 256 8.81 7.01 23.30
N LEU A 257 9.08 6.18 22.32
CA LEU A 257 9.65 4.86 22.56
C LEU A 257 11.18 5.00 22.69
N PRO A 258 11.83 4.32 23.61
CA PRO A 258 11.37 3.33 24.58
C PRO A 258 11.02 3.89 25.97
N ALA A 259 10.89 5.20 26.13
CA ALA A 259 10.56 5.81 27.42
C ALA A 259 9.14 5.41 27.93
N VAL A 260 8.35 4.75 27.11
CA VAL A 260 7.10 4.15 27.52
C VAL A 260 7.44 2.93 28.39
N ALA A 261 7.20 3.04 29.69
CA ALA A 261 7.63 2.05 30.68
C ALA A 261 7.19 0.62 30.34
N PRO A 262 8.04 -0.40 30.61
CA PRO A 262 7.64 -1.79 30.52
C PRO A 262 6.36 -2.02 31.35
N GLY A 263 5.35 -2.65 30.73
CA GLY A 263 4.04 -2.87 31.35
C GLY A 263 2.88 -2.06 30.77
N ASN A 264 3.13 -1.11 29.89
CA ASN A 264 2.08 -0.34 29.19
C ASN A 264 1.43 -1.11 28.02
N GLY A 265 1.79 -2.40 27.83
CA GLY A 265 1.24 -3.23 26.77
C GLY A 265 1.94 -3.11 25.43
N PHE A 266 2.90 -2.20 25.25
CA PHE A 266 3.78 -2.18 24.08
C PHE A 266 4.58 -3.46 23.98
N LYS A 267 4.68 -4.01 22.77
CA LYS A 267 5.44 -5.22 22.46
C LYS A 267 6.14 -5.04 21.13
N GLU A 268 7.13 -5.86 20.87
CA GLU A 268 7.77 -6.06 19.58
C GLU A 268 7.71 -7.53 19.18
N PHE A 269 7.57 -7.79 17.89
CA PHE A 269 7.61 -9.13 17.33
C PHE A 269 8.76 -9.19 16.31
N PRO A 270 9.93 -9.75 16.68
CA PRO A 270 11.08 -9.83 15.79
C PRO A 270 10.77 -10.66 14.55
N LEU A 271 11.19 -10.19 13.38
CA LEU A 271 10.94 -10.84 12.09
C LEU A 271 12.18 -11.54 11.51
N GLY A 272 13.34 -11.36 12.12
CA GLY A 272 14.60 -11.85 11.56
C GLY A 272 14.94 -11.12 10.25
N ASN A 273 15.35 -11.86 9.20
CA ASN A 273 15.68 -11.24 7.92
C ASN A 273 14.41 -11.03 7.08
N CYS A 274 13.71 -9.93 7.29
CA CYS A 274 12.46 -9.59 6.60
C CYS A 274 12.54 -8.27 5.84
N ASP A 275 13.01 -7.18 6.46
CA ASP A 275 12.85 -5.81 5.97
C ASP A 275 11.34 -5.61 5.62
N PRO A 276 10.46 -5.53 6.64
CA PRO A 276 9.01 -5.60 6.48
C PRO A 276 8.45 -4.39 5.72
N THR A 277 7.37 -4.60 4.98
CA THR A 277 6.66 -3.59 4.21
C THR A 277 5.17 -3.63 4.52
N GLY A 278 4.37 -4.40 3.77
CA GLY A 278 2.93 -4.53 4.00
C GLY A 278 2.59 -5.45 5.18
N ILE A 279 1.44 -5.20 5.78
CA ILE A 279 0.87 -6.00 6.87
C ILE A 279 -0.63 -6.05 6.72
N ASP A 280 -1.26 -7.21 7.00
CA ASP A 280 -2.71 -7.31 7.13
C ASP A 280 -3.11 -8.44 8.09
N LEU A 281 -4.31 -8.33 8.65
CA LEU A 281 -4.87 -9.37 9.50
C LEU A 281 -5.33 -10.55 8.64
N GLY A 282 -5.38 -11.74 9.27
CA GLY A 282 -5.85 -12.96 8.64
C GLY A 282 -6.87 -13.71 9.49
N PRO A 283 -7.17 -14.96 9.12
CA PRO A 283 -8.14 -15.76 9.83
C PRO A 283 -7.67 -16.08 11.26
N GLY A 284 -8.61 -16.13 12.21
CA GLY A 284 -8.32 -16.45 13.61
C GLY A 284 -7.39 -15.44 14.28
N THR A 285 -6.19 -15.87 14.64
CA THR A 285 -5.16 -15.01 15.24
C THR A 285 -4.00 -14.70 14.29
N ASP A 286 -4.12 -15.07 13.03
CA ASP A 286 -3.07 -14.83 12.05
C ASP A 286 -2.97 -13.36 11.66
N PHE A 287 -1.77 -12.91 11.35
CA PHE A 287 -1.50 -11.74 10.53
C PHE A 287 -0.32 -12.05 9.60
N VAL A 288 -0.32 -11.42 8.45
CA VAL A 288 0.72 -11.59 7.44
C VAL A 288 1.62 -10.37 7.40
N VAL A 289 2.92 -10.60 7.25
CA VAL A 289 3.92 -9.57 7.00
C VAL A 289 4.58 -9.83 5.65
N ALA A 290 4.46 -8.87 4.76
CA ALA A 290 5.18 -8.84 3.50
C ALA A 290 6.63 -8.44 3.75
N CYS A 291 7.58 -9.17 3.18
CA CYS A 291 8.99 -8.92 3.39
C CYS A 291 9.67 -8.55 2.07
N ARG A 292 10.52 -7.53 2.12
CA ARG A 292 11.27 -7.07 0.94
C ARG A 292 12.63 -7.73 0.82
N GLN A 293 13.23 -8.15 1.90
CA GLN A 293 14.58 -8.65 2.08
C GLN A 293 15.64 -8.00 1.18
N ASN A 294 16.64 -7.42 1.79
CA ASN A 294 17.79 -6.88 1.05
C ASN A 294 18.84 -7.96 0.73
N THR A 295 18.76 -9.12 1.34
CA THR A 295 19.66 -10.26 1.12
C THR A 295 18.96 -11.60 1.30
N GLY A 296 19.47 -12.63 0.65
CA GLY A 296 19.02 -14.03 0.87
C GLY A 296 17.71 -14.40 0.19
N GLN A 297 16.98 -15.32 0.80
CA GLN A 297 15.71 -15.84 0.31
C GLN A 297 14.58 -14.84 0.53
N LEU A 298 13.83 -14.55 -0.52
CA LEU A 298 12.61 -13.75 -0.42
C LEU A 298 11.51 -14.57 0.28
N THR A 299 10.93 -14.01 1.34
CA THR A 299 9.91 -14.67 2.14
C THR A 299 8.76 -13.76 2.49
N THR A 300 7.65 -14.36 2.86
CA THR A 300 6.50 -13.75 3.54
C THR A 300 6.28 -14.51 4.83
N GLN A 301 5.98 -13.82 5.90
CA GLN A 301 5.77 -14.45 7.21
C GLN A 301 4.29 -14.33 7.63
N ILE A 302 3.77 -15.39 8.23
CA ILE A 302 2.48 -15.39 8.92
C ILE A 302 2.75 -15.63 10.38
N LEU A 303 2.28 -14.71 11.24
CA LEU A 303 2.53 -14.72 12.67
C LEU A 303 1.21 -14.73 13.46
N ASN A 304 1.33 -15.09 14.74
CA ASN A 304 0.23 -14.98 15.69
C ASN A 304 0.23 -13.58 16.33
N ARG A 305 -0.85 -12.81 16.15
CA ARG A 305 -0.95 -11.42 16.61
C ARG A 305 -0.99 -11.23 18.13
N THR A 306 -1.19 -12.30 18.91
CA THR A 306 -1.20 -12.20 20.38
C THR A 306 0.18 -12.31 21.01
N ASN A 307 1.11 -13.03 20.35
CA ASN A 307 2.41 -13.35 20.94
C ASN A 307 3.59 -13.29 19.96
N GLY A 308 3.36 -12.92 18.68
CA GLY A 308 4.41 -12.80 17.67
C GLY A 308 5.03 -14.12 17.19
N ALA A 309 4.48 -15.27 17.59
CA ALA A 309 5.01 -16.56 17.14
C ALA A 309 4.85 -16.71 15.63
N VAL A 310 5.94 -17.03 14.92
CA VAL A 310 5.91 -17.33 13.49
C VAL A 310 5.18 -18.66 13.26
N LEU A 311 4.06 -18.61 12.57
CA LEU A 311 3.21 -19.76 12.24
C LEU A 311 3.59 -20.39 10.90
N ALA A 312 4.07 -19.59 9.96
CA ALA A 312 4.58 -20.03 8.68
C ALA A 312 5.56 -19.03 8.08
N THR A 313 6.55 -19.55 7.37
CA THR A 313 7.42 -18.78 6.47
C THR A 313 7.25 -19.34 5.07
N ILE A 314 6.79 -18.49 4.15
CA ILE A 314 6.50 -18.86 2.76
C ILE A 314 7.65 -18.35 1.89
N ASN A 315 8.24 -19.21 1.06
CA ASN A 315 9.33 -18.86 0.14
C ASN A 315 8.79 -18.04 -1.05
N PHE A 316 8.27 -16.87 -0.74
CA PHE A 316 7.73 -15.88 -1.66
C PHE A 316 7.83 -14.51 -0.99
N GLY A 317 8.35 -13.50 -1.66
CA GLY A 317 8.56 -12.18 -1.09
C GLY A 317 9.01 -11.17 -2.15
N GLY A 318 9.77 -10.15 -1.74
CA GLY A 318 10.03 -9.00 -2.59
C GLY A 318 8.77 -8.20 -2.81
N THR A 319 7.91 -8.24 -1.80
CA THR A 319 6.58 -7.66 -1.77
C THR A 319 6.62 -6.27 -1.12
N ASP A 320 5.59 -5.50 -1.38
CA ASP A 320 5.33 -4.23 -0.71
C ASP A 320 3.97 -4.30 -0.02
N ALA A 321 2.89 -3.92 -0.67
CA ALA A 321 1.57 -4.04 -0.09
C ALA A 321 1.06 -5.48 -0.03
N VAL A 322 0.23 -5.77 0.97
CA VAL A 322 -0.56 -7.00 1.10
C VAL A 322 -1.98 -6.65 1.53
N VAL A 323 -2.94 -7.45 1.07
CA VAL A 323 -4.34 -7.33 1.47
C VAL A 323 -4.97 -8.72 1.64
N TYR A 324 -5.86 -8.85 2.62
CA TYR A 324 -6.61 -10.07 2.88
C TYR A 324 -8.05 -10.01 2.35
N ASP A 325 -8.46 -11.05 1.62
CA ASP A 325 -9.87 -11.29 1.28
C ASP A 325 -10.47 -12.33 2.24
N PRO A 326 -11.29 -11.93 3.20
CA PRO A 326 -11.83 -12.84 4.19
C PRO A 326 -12.85 -13.84 3.62
N SER A 327 -13.47 -13.54 2.49
CA SER A 327 -14.47 -14.42 1.89
C SER A 327 -13.87 -15.58 1.12
N LEU A 328 -12.71 -15.38 0.52
CA LEU A 328 -11.92 -16.42 -0.17
C LEU A 328 -10.82 -17.00 0.71
N ASN A 329 -10.56 -16.43 1.90
CA ASN A 329 -9.41 -16.76 2.75
C ASN A 329 -8.10 -16.69 1.97
N ARG A 330 -7.83 -15.56 1.31
CA ARG A 330 -6.63 -15.34 0.50
C ARG A 330 -5.94 -14.05 0.86
N TYR A 331 -4.61 -14.09 0.89
CA TYR A 331 -3.78 -12.91 0.85
C TYR A 331 -3.33 -12.65 -0.58
N TYR A 332 -3.38 -11.37 -0.99
CA TYR A 332 -2.85 -10.88 -2.25
C TYR A 332 -1.67 -9.95 -1.96
N LEU A 333 -0.55 -10.15 -2.66
CA LEU A 333 0.70 -9.47 -2.40
C LEU A 333 1.25 -8.85 -3.68
N GLY A 334 1.57 -7.56 -3.63
CA GLY A 334 2.22 -6.82 -4.71
C GLY A 334 3.72 -7.08 -4.70
N ALA A 335 4.19 -8.09 -5.44
CA ALA A 335 5.57 -8.55 -5.43
C ALA A 335 6.37 -7.96 -6.60
N SER A 336 6.59 -6.65 -6.56
CA SER A 336 7.34 -5.93 -7.62
C SER A 336 8.81 -6.29 -7.67
N ARG A 337 9.38 -6.80 -6.56
CA ARG A 337 10.79 -7.19 -6.43
C ARG A 337 11.00 -8.71 -6.41
N TRP A 338 9.98 -9.49 -6.73
CA TRP A 338 10.13 -10.94 -6.91
C TRP A 338 11.15 -11.25 -8.00
N THR A 339 11.96 -12.28 -7.81
CA THR A 339 12.90 -12.76 -8.81
C THR A 339 12.59 -14.22 -9.18
N ALA A 340 12.92 -14.62 -10.38
CA ALA A 340 12.71 -16.01 -10.84
C ALA A 340 13.49 -17.05 -9.99
N THR A 341 14.53 -16.63 -9.29
CA THR A 341 15.32 -17.50 -8.38
C THR A 341 14.75 -17.57 -6.98
N GLY A 342 13.82 -16.68 -6.62
CA GLY A 342 13.32 -16.54 -5.26
C GLY A 342 14.33 -15.87 -4.31
N LEU A 343 15.48 -15.42 -4.81
CA LEU A 343 16.50 -14.71 -4.03
C LEU A 343 16.36 -13.20 -4.18
N SER A 344 16.72 -12.45 -3.16
CA SER A 344 16.76 -10.99 -3.23
C SER A 344 17.65 -10.50 -4.38
N ALA A 345 17.22 -9.46 -5.06
CA ALA A 345 18.03 -8.75 -6.05
C ALA A 345 19.14 -7.89 -5.40
N GLY A 346 19.17 -7.83 -4.07
CA GLY A 346 20.10 -7.04 -3.28
C GLY A 346 19.58 -5.65 -2.91
N PRO A 347 20.29 -4.89 -2.08
CA PRO A 347 19.86 -3.58 -1.60
C PRO A 347 19.70 -2.53 -2.69
N ALA A 348 20.37 -2.71 -3.83
CA ALA A 348 20.18 -1.86 -5.02
C ALA A 348 18.86 -2.10 -5.75
N GLY A 349 18.09 -3.12 -5.32
CA GLY A 349 16.86 -3.54 -5.97
C GLY A 349 17.06 -4.18 -7.34
N CYS A 350 16.03 -4.11 -8.18
CA CYS A 350 16.04 -4.74 -9.50
C CYS A 350 17.02 -4.06 -10.47
N THR A 351 17.92 -4.83 -11.05
CA THR A 351 18.91 -4.36 -12.02
C THR A 351 18.93 -5.26 -13.25
N GLY A 352 19.60 -4.85 -14.32
CA GLY A 352 19.82 -5.70 -15.49
C GLY A 352 20.59 -7.01 -15.19
N ALA A 353 21.44 -7.00 -14.14
CA ALA A 353 22.20 -8.17 -13.68
C ALA A 353 21.35 -9.06 -12.72
N SER A 354 20.41 -8.47 -12.02
CA SER A 354 19.46 -9.15 -11.11
C SER A 354 18.05 -8.70 -11.44
N PRO A 355 17.46 -9.17 -12.54
CA PRO A 355 16.15 -8.70 -12.98
C PRO A 355 15.06 -9.21 -12.05
N CYS A 356 14.13 -8.32 -11.73
CA CYS A 356 12.89 -8.74 -11.08
C CYS A 356 11.87 -9.24 -12.10
N THR A 357 10.98 -10.06 -11.62
CA THR A 357 9.85 -10.61 -12.37
C THR A 357 8.55 -10.28 -11.60
N PRO A 358 8.04 -9.04 -11.70
CA PRO A 358 6.88 -8.61 -10.94
C PRO A 358 5.68 -9.53 -11.10
N VAL A 359 5.10 -9.93 -9.97
CA VAL A 359 3.96 -10.84 -9.92
C VAL A 359 2.97 -10.41 -8.84
N LEU A 360 1.72 -10.84 -8.97
CA LEU A 360 0.75 -10.87 -7.89
C LEU A 360 0.92 -12.19 -7.12
N GLY A 361 1.36 -12.15 -5.87
CA GLY A 361 1.36 -13.32 -5.01
C GLY A 361 -0.04 -13.62 -4.49
N ILE A 362 -0.46 -14.88 -4.57
CA ILE A 362 -1.73 -15.34 -4.01
C ILE A 362 -1.43 -16.46 -3.01
N ILE A 363 -1.74 -16.23 -1.75
CA ILE A 363 -1.50 -17.18 -0.67
C ILE A 363 -2.86 -17.62 -0.09
N ASP A 364 -3.07 -18.91 0.02
CA ASP A 364 -4.17 -19.48 0.79
C ASP A 364 -3.89 -19.25 2.29
N ALA A 365 -4.75 -18.47 2.95
CA ALA A 365 -4.55 -18.05 4.33
C ALA A 365 -4.83 -19.18 5.34
N VAL A 366 -5.62 -20.18 4.99
CA VAL A 366 -5.94 -21.32 5.87
C VAL A 366 -4.78 -22.32 5.89
N THR A 367 -4.31 -22.71 4.70
CA THR A 367 -3.19 -23.65 4.56
C THR A 367 -1.83 -22.97 4.68
N ARG A 368 -1.78 -21.63 4.62
CA ARG A 368 -0.57 -20.79 4.64
C ARG A 368 0.40 -21.20 3.53
N THR A 369 -0.10 -21.38 2.32
CA THR A 369 0.69 -21.82 1.17
C THR A 369 0.50 -20.89 -0.03
N LEU A 370 1.58 -20.64 -0.77
CA LEU A 370 1.52 -19.93 -2.06
C LEU A 370 0.76 -20.79 -3.07
N ILE A 371 -0.28 -20.25 -3.71
CA ILE A 371 -1.13 -20.98 -4.65
C ILE A 371 -1.02 -20.46 -6.08
N ALA A 372 -0.62 -19.21 -6.30
CA ALA A 372 -0.42 -18.67 -7.64
C ALA A 372 0.49 -17.43 -7.64
N THR A 373 1.09 -17.15 -8.80
CA THR A 373 1.94 -15.98 -9.05
C THR A 373 1.71 -15.43 -10.46
N PRO A 374 0.49 -14.94 -10.82
CA PRO A 374 0.28 -14.33 -12.13
C PRO A 374 1.19 -13.12 -12.34
N GLY A 375 1.71 -12.96 -13.55
CA GLY A 375 2.58 -11.86 -13.95
C GLY A 375 1.86 -10.51 -13.89
N THR A 376 2.61 -9.47 -13.54
CA THR A 376 2.12 -8.08 -13.47
C THR A 376 2.98 -7.12 -14.28
N GLY A 377 2.65 -5.84 -14.27
CA GLY A 377 3.49 -4.79 -14.84
C GLY A 377 4.67 -4.42 -13.96
N ASN A 378 5.61 -3.68 -14.52
CA ASN A 378 6.76 -3.17 -13.77
C ASN A 378 6.29 -2.29 -12.59
N ASN A 379 6.98 -2.43 -11.44
CA ASN A 379 6.70 -1.67 -10.22
C ASN A 379 5.27 -1.86 -9.66
N ALA A 380 4.59 -2.96 -9.97
CA ALA A 380 3.29 -3.27 -9.38
C ALA A 380 3.46 -3.73 -7.93
N HIS A 381 3.63 -2.75 -7.03
CA HIS A 381 3.89 -2.94 -5.60
C HIS A 381 2.64 -2.76 -4.73
N SER A 382 1.70 -1.95 -5.17
CA SER A 382 0.42 -1.72 -4.51
C SER A 382 -0.60 -2.76 -4.93
N VAL A 383 -1.44 -3.21 -3.99
CA VAL A 383 -2.51 -4.18 -4.24
C VAL A 383 -3.69 -3.89 -3.33
N THR A 384 -4.89 -4.00 -3.86
CA THR A 384 -6.13 -3.99 -3.07
C THR A 384 -7.15 -4.95 -3.68
N VAL A 385 -8.14 -5.36 -2.89
CA VAL A 385 -9.20 -6.28 -3.33
C VAL A 385 -10.57 -5.72 -3.00
N ASP A 386 -11.51 -5.86 -3.93
CA ASP A 386 -12.92 -5.72 -3.63
C ASP A 386 -13.45 -7.07 -3.12
N ALA A 387 -13.64 -7.19 -1.82
CA ALA A 387 -14.12 -8.43 -1.19
C ALA A 387 -15.53 -8.86 -1.64
N ALA A 388 -16.32 -7.99 -2.26
CA ALA A 388 -17.63 -8.29 -2.78
C ALA A 388 -17.58 -8.98 -4.16
N THR A 389 -16.63 -8.60 -5.02
CA THR A 389 -16.47 -9.14 -6.37
C THR A 389 -15.21 -9.97 -6.57
N HIS A 390 -14.30 -9.97 -5.58
CA HIS A 390 -12.98 -10.59 -5.60
C HIS A 390 -12.08 -10.07 -6.73
N GLN A 391 -12.34 -8.86 -7.21
CA GLN A 391 -11.45 -8.20 -8.15
C GLN A 391 -10.27 -7.59 -7.41
N VAL A 392 -9.06 -7.90 -7.90
CA VAL A 392 -7.80 -7.37 -7.35
C VAL A 392 -7.27 -6.30 -8.27
N TYR A 393 -6.97 -5.13 -7.72
CA TYR A 393 -6.48 -3.95 -8.43
C TYR A 393 -5.01 -3.73 -8.11
N MET A 394 -4.20 -3.55 -9.15
CA MET A 394 -2.75 -3.33 -9.04
C MET A 394 -2.30 -2.23 -10.00
N PRO A 395 -1.95 -1.06 -9.53
CA PRO A 395 -1.25 -0.06 -10.34
C PRO A 395 0.11 -0.57 -10.81
N TYR A 396 0.58 -0.08 -11.96
CA TYR A 396 1.90 -0.41 -12.51
C TYR A 396 2.49 0.82 -13.24
N SER A 397 3.82 0.89 -13.27
CA SER A 397 4.54 1.96 -13.98
C SER A 397 4.57 1.76 -15.49
N SER A 398 4.74 2.87 -16.21
CA SER A 398 4.91 2.88 -17.67
C SER A 398 6.33 2.50 -18.13
N ALA A 399 7.26 2.30 -17.22
CA ALA A 399 8.60 1.85 -17.57
C ALA A 399 8.55 0.46 -18.22
N ALA A 400 9.40 0.23 -19.22
CA ALA A 400 9.55 -1.09 -19.84
C ALA A 400 9.82 -2.14 -18.76
N ALA A 401 9.24 -3.32 -18.93
CA ALA A 401 9.54 -4.45 -18.07
C ALA A 401 11.06 -4.63 -17.92
N PRO A 402 11.57 -4.99 -16.73
CA PRO A 402 13.00 -5.22 -16.54
C PRO A 402 13.53 -6.20 -17.57
N ALA A 403 14.72 -5.93 -18.10
CA ALA A 403 15.34 -6.80 -19.08
C ALA A 403 15.43 -8.23 -18.54
N GLY A 404 14.91 -9.20 -19.28
CA GLY A 404 14.89 -10.62 -18.87
C GLY A 404 13.63 -11.07 -18.11
N CYS A 405 12.68 -10.19 -17.81
CA CYS A 405 11.39 -10.61 -17.25
C CYS A 405 10.49 -11.23 -18.33
N SER A 406 10.39 -12.57 -18.32
CA SER A 406 9.51 -13.29 -19.25
C SER A 406 8.04 -13.34 -18.85
N THR A 407 7.75 -12.99 -17.59
CA THR A 407 6.39 -13.01 -17.01
C THR A 407 5.76 -11.63 -16.90
N CYS A 408 6.57 -10.55 -17.04
CA CYS A 408 6.04 -9.20 -17.01
C CYS A 408 5.09 -8.94 -18.16
N ILE A 409 3.96 -8.32 -17.85
CA ILE A 409 3.03 -7.83 -18.86
C ILE A 409 3.67 -6.58 -19.50
N ASN A 410 3.93 -6.67 -20.80
CA ASN A 410 4.45 -5.53 -21.54
C ASN A 410 3.30 -4.58 -21.85
N VAL A 411 3.19 -3.52 -21.05
CA VAL A 411 2.21 -2.45 -21.22
C VAL A 411 2.96 -1.17 -21.56
N PRO A 412 2.59 -0.50 -22.65
CA PRO A 412 3.35 0.66 -23.13
C PRO A 412 3.22 1.89 -22.22
N ASP A 413 2.13 1.99 -21.44
CA ASP A 413 1.80 3.12 -20.58
C ASP A 413 1.39 2.62 -19.19
N GLY A 414 1.66 3.39 -18.14
CA GLY A 414 1.23 3.07 -16.78
C GLY A 414 -0.29 3.02 -16.63
N GLY A 415 -0.78 2.27 -15.69
CA GLY A 415 -2.21 2.09 -15.46
C GLY A 415 -2.50 1.17 -14.28
N VAL A 416 -3.67 0.55 -14.32
CA VAL A 416 -4.12 -0.40 -13.30
C VAL A 416 -4.50 -1.72 -13.95
N LEU A 417 -3.88 -2.81 -13.47
CA LEU A 417 -4.28 -4.18 -13.79
C LEU A 417 -5.43 -4.61 -12.89
N VAL A 418 -6.41 -5.32 -13.45
CA VAL A 418 -7.52 -5.90 -12.71
C VAL A 418 -7.51 -7.40 -12.90
N PHE A 419 -7.38 -8.15 -11.82
CA PHE A 419 -7.48 -9.60 -11.82
C PHE A 419 -8.83 -10.05 -11.27
N ALA A 420 -9.43 -11.10 -11.84
CA ALA A 420 -10.59 -11.79 -11.28
C ALA A 420 -10.14 -13.07 -10.59
N GLN A 421 -10.75 -13.39 -9.46
CA GLN A 421 -10.43 -14.58 -8.65
C GLN A 421 -11.57 -15.60 -8.66
#